data_982587442532208470274a3255510520
#
_entry.id   982587442532208470274a3255510520
#
_cell.length_a   1.000
_cell.length_b   1.000
_cell.length_c   1.000
_cell.angle_alpha   90.00
_cell.angle_beta   90.00
_cell.angle_gamma   90.00
#
_symmetry.space_group_name_H-M   'P 1'
#
loop_
_entity.id
_entity.type
_entity.pdbx_description
1 polymer ?
#
loop_
_entity_poly.entity_id
_entity_poly.type
_entity_poly.pdbx_seq_one_letter_code
_entity_poly.pdbx_strand_id
1 'polypeptide(L)'
;MRSFFLGYRCSICHAEYSTGQLMYTCPVDGGNLDVVLDLSAIRQKFEKEDITSRSDPSLWRYLPLLPVDAPASGQTPLHTAGWTPIYWMPGLAEKLGIKSLWIKDEGRNPTASFKDRASAVVVINAQQTGFDVVTTASTGNAGAALAGMAAAIGQRSIIFAPRTAPPAKIAQLLIYGAQVFLVDGNYDQAFDLVVEAAQTYGWYCRNTGYNPFTIEGKKTAAFEIWEQIIQQQPRGSLPLTVFVSVGDGNIISGLHKGFKELHDLGWLEQMPRLIGVQAVGSAAVANAYTAGVERIEPVHAVTLADSISVNLPRDGIRALRAARETGGDYLTVTDQDILLAMKELGARGIFAEPAGAAGYAGLELAHKQGKLHPDDPVLVLNTGNGLKDVKAAMQAVDTAPVIEPNIRSLEKILLSGK
;
A
#
# COMPACT_ATOMS: atom_id res chain seq x y z
N MET A 1 8.99 25.13 -7.21
CA MET A 1 10.39 24.75 -6.92
C MET A 1 10.34 23.77 -5.76
N ARG A 2 10.78 22.54 -5.96
CA ARG A 2 10.76 21.44 -4.95
C ARG A 2 11.74 21.77 -3.84
N SER A 3 11.31 22.56 -2.84
CA SER A 3 12.19 23.31 -1.97
C SER A 3 13.08 22.46 -1.05
N PHE A 4 12.72 21.18 -0.81
CA PHE A 4 13.46 20.31 0.11
C PHE A 4 13.99 19.02 -0.51
N PHE A 5 13.79 18.79 -1.79
CA PHE A 5 14.28 17.58 -2.46
C PHE A 5 15.78 17.73 -2.78
N LEU A 6 16.63 16.93 -2.15
CA LEU A 6 18.09 16.96 -2.30
C LEU A 6 18.62 15.99 -3.38
N GLY A 7 17.90 14.90 -3.64
CA GLY A 7 18.36 13.86 -4.56
C GLY A 7 17.97 12.47 -4.13
N TYR A 8 18.79 11.50 -4.47
CA TYR A 8 18.53 10.09 -4.22
C TYR A 8 19.67 9.44 -3.45
N ARG A 9 19.34 8.40 -2.66
CA ARG A 9 20.31 7.53 -2.00
C ARG A 9 19.95 6.08 -2.29
N CYS A 10 20.95 5.28 -2.68
CA CYS A 10 20.76 3.85 -2.85
C CYS A 10 20.50 3.16 -1.52
N SER A 11 19.50 2.30 -1.46
CA SER A 11 19.16 1.52 -0.27
C SER A 11 20.15 0.38 0.04
N ILE A 12 21.03 0.04 -0.91
CA ILE A 12 22.03 -1.04 -0.78
C ILE A 12 23.43 -0.47 -0.56
N CYS A 13 24.01 0.19 -1.54
CA CYS A 13 25.39 0.71 -1.45
C CYS A 13 25.50 2.11 -0.83
N HIS A 14 24.37 2.77 -0.54
CA HIS A 14 24.27 4.12 0.04
C HIS A 14 24.87 5.24 -0.83
N ALA A 15 25.18 4.97 -2.11
CA ALA A 15 25.61 6.00 -3.04
C ALA A 15 24.53 7.08 -3.19
N GLU A 16 24.95 8.35 -3.22
CA GLU A 16 24.08 9.51 -3.32
C GLU A 16 24.13 10.12 -4.72
N TYR A 17 22.98 10.61 -5.19
CA TYR A 17 22.80 11.17 -6.53
C TYR A 17 22.02 12.48 -6.43
N SER A 18 22.40 13.48 -7.20
CA SER A 18 21.74 14.79 -7.24
C SER A 18 20.40 14.73 -7.97
N THR A 19 19.62 15.82 -7.85
CA THR A 19 18.29 15.98 -8.49
C THR A 19 18.35 16.22 -9.99
N GLY A 20 19.53 16.37 -10.60
CA GLY A 20 19.71 16.79 -12.00
C GLY A 20 19.21 15.80 -13.05
N GLN A 21 18.95 14.56 -12.66
CA GLN A 21 18.43 13.49 -13.54
C GLN A 21 17.33 12.72 -12.83
N LEU A 22 16.32 12.29 -13.59
CA LEU A 22 15.39 11.29 -13.10
C LEU A 22 16.10 9.94 -13.05
N MET A 23 16.16 9.36 -11.86
CA MET A 23 16.75 8.04 -11.64
C MET A 23 15.69 7.08 -11.11
N TYR A 24 15.72 5.85 -11.58
CA TYR A 24 14.82 4.80 -11.16
C TYR A 24 15.49 3.80 -10.21
N THR A 25 16.71 3.37 -10.56
CA THR A 25 17.51 2.42 -9.78
C THR A 25 18.96 2.89 -9.69
N CYS A 26 19.69 2.36 -8.75
CA CYS A 26 21.11 2.64 -8.59
C CYS A 26 21.92 2.11 -9.77
N PRO A 27 22.73 2.93 -10.46
CA PRO A 27 23.54 2.46 -11.58
C PRO A 27 24.70 1.55 -11.18
N VAL A 28 25.05 1.50 -9.88
CA VAL A 28 26.16 0.69 -9.36
C VAL A 28 25.73 -0.75 -9.11
N ASP A 29 24.56 -0.95 -8.47
CA ASP A 29 24.12 -2.27 -7.99
C ASP A 29 22.68 -2.61 -8.32
N GLY A 30 21.97 -1.74 -9.07
CA GLY A 30 20.56 -1.92 -9.43
C GLY A 30 19.58 -1.74 -8.25
N GLY A 31 20.08 -1.36 -7.07
CA GLY A 31 19.27 -1.20 -5.86
C GLY A 31 18.20 -0.13 -5.96
N ASN A 32 17.18 -0.25 -5.12
CA ASN A 32 16.14 0.77 -5.01
C ASN A 32 16.72 2.10 -4.53
N LEU A 33 16.21 3.19 -5.06
CA LEU A 33 16.58 4.54 -4.65
C LEU A 33 15.54 5.09 -3.66
N ASP A 34 16.03 5.71 -2.58
CA ASP A 34 15.24 6.56 -1.70
C ASP A 34 15.36 8.01 -2.14
N VAL A 35 14.26 8.71 -2.18
CA VAL A 35 14.24 10.18 -2.27
C VAL A 35 14.76 10.75 -0.96
N VAL A 36 15.71 11.67 -1.03
CA VAL A 36 16.29 12.37 0.13
C VAL A 36 15.70 13.76 0.24
N LEU A 37 15.13 14.08 1.40
CA LEU A 37 14.66 15.41 1.74
C LEU A 37 15.61 16.09 2.74
N ASP A 38 15.71 17.40 2.65
CA ASP A 38 16.41 18.24 3.66
C ASP A 38 15.54 18.36 4.92
N LEU A 39 15.58 17.32 5.77
CA LEU A 39 14.83 17.31 7.01
C LEU A 39 15.28 18.42 7.97
N SER A 40 16.55 18.86 7.89
CA SER A 40 17.05 19.97 8.71
C SER A 40 16.40 21.29 8.32
N ALA A 41 16.31 21.58 7.03
CA ALA A 41 15.63 22.77 6.53
C ALA A 41 14.10 22.71 6.77
N ILE A 42 13.49 21.53 6.66
CA ILE A 42 12.08 21.31 6.99
C ILE A 42 11.84 21.62 8.48
N ARG A 43 12.64 21.06 9.38
CA ARG A 43 12.55 21.28 10.83
C ARG A 43 12.76 22.74 11.25
N GLN A 44 13.60 23.48 10.51
CA GLN A 44 13.79 24.93 10.77
C GLN A 44 12.59 25.77 10.32
N LYS A 45 11.82 25.30 9.32
CA LYS A 45 10.75 26.06 8.70
C LYS A 45 9.36 25.70 9.20
N PHE A 46 9.15 24.47 9.66
CA PHE A 46 7.84 23.96 10.06
C PHE A 46 7.91 23.28 11.42
N GLU A 47 6.93 23.59 12.26
CA GLU A 47 6.60 22.80 13.43
C GLU A 47 5.55 21.74 13.06
N LYS A 48 5.37 20.71 13.91
CA LYS A 48 4.37 19.67 13.65
C LYS A 48 2.94 20.25 13.57
N GLU A 49 2.66 21.30 14.32
CA GLU A 49 1.38 22.01 14.35
C GLU A 49 1.06 22.68 13.00
N ASP A 50 2.06 23.13 12.26
CA ASP A 50 1.88 23.69 10.90
C ASP A 50 1.36 22.65 9.90
N ILE A 51 1.59 21.38 10.17
CA ILE A 51 1.11 20.28 9.37
C ILE A 51 -0.28 19.84 9.85
N THR A 52 -0.44 19.62 11.17
CA THR A 52 -1.68 19.04 11.73
C THR A 52 -2.84 20.03 11.75
N SER A 53 -2.57 21.34 11.73
CA SER A 53 -3.61 22.37 11.61
C SER A 53 -4.18 22.55 10.19
N ARG A 54 -3.61 21.92 9.18
CA ARG A 54 -4.09 22.03 7.80
C ARG A 54 -5.45 21.36 7.62
N SER A 55 -6.36 22.03 6.96
CA SER A 55 -7.72 21.54 6.72
C SER A 55 -7.84 20.61 5.51
N ASP A 56 -6.78 20.40 4.73
CA ASP A 56 -6.80 19.56 3.53
C ASP A 56 -7.03 18.08 3.93
N PRO A 57 -8.15 17.44 3.50
CA PRO A 57 -8.47 16.06 3.82
C PRO A 57 -7.89 15.08 2.78
N SER A 58 -6.61 15.23 2.46
CA SER A 58 -5.89 14.37 1.52
C SER A 58 -4.41 14.22 1.88
N LEU A 59 -3.68 13.41 1.11
CA LEU A 59 -2.23 13.29 1.26
C LEU A 59 -1.47 14.62 1.02
N TRP A 60 -2.10 15.58 0.33
CA TRP A 60 -1.47 16.87 -0.01
C TRP A 60 -1.31 17.79 1.21
N ARG A 61 -1.99 17.48 2.33
CA ARG A 61 -1.73 18.17 3.61
C ARG A 61 -0.28 18.05 4.06
N TYR A 62 0.41 16.97 3.65
CA TYR A 62 1.81 16.71 3.98
C TYR A 62 2.79 17.22 2.91
N LEU A 63 2.38 18.17 2.07
CA LEU A 63 3.19 18.70 0.97
C LEU A 63 4.61 19.13 1.35
N PRO A 64 4.87 19.74 2.53
CA PRO A 64 6.23 20.04 2.98
C PRO A 64 7.16 18.82 3.10
N LEU A 65 6.59 17.64 3.29
CA LEU A 65 7.29 16.36 3.41
C LEU A 65 7.28 15.55 2.10
N LEU A 66 6.88 16.16 0.98
CA LEU A 66 6.83 15.51 -0.33
C LEU A 66 7.82 16.16 -1.32
N PRO A 67 8.43 15.34 -2.23
CA PRO A 67 9.40 15.84 -3.22
C PRO A 67 8.75 16.41 -4.48
N VAL A 68 7.53 16.93 -4.37
CA VAL A 68 6.75 17.50 -5.47
C VAL A 68 6.13 18.83 -5.02
N ASP A 69 5.84 19.71 -5.96
CA ASP A 69 5.04 20.89 -5.70
C ASP A 69 3.54 20.53 -5.62
N ALA A 70 2.71 21.43 -5.11
CA ALA A 70 1.26 21.23 -5.07
C ALA A 70 0.71 20.91 -6.48
N PRO A 71 -0.28 20.01 -6.59
CA PRO A 71 -1.00 19.85 -7.85
C PRO A 71 -1.67 21.18 -8.23
N ALA A 72 -1.96 21.35 -9.54
CA ALA A 72 -2.72 22.50 -10.00
C ALA A 72 -4.04 22.61 -9.25
N SER A 73 -4.51 23.84 -9.02
CA SER A 73 -5.78 24.08 -8.33
C SER A 73 -6.93 23.33 -9.02
N GLY A 74 -7.77 22.66 -8.24
CA GLY A 74 -8.90 21.88 -8.75
C GLY A 74 -9.48 20.96 -7.68
N GLN A 75 -10.61 20.33 -8.01
CA GLN A 75 -11.26 19.32 -7.18
C GLN A 75 -11.49 18.06 -8.02
N THR A 76 -10.41 17.35 -8.27
CA THR A 76 -10.44 16.07 -9.01
C THR A 76 -10.18 14.91 -8.05
N PRO A 77 -10.42 13.66 -8.43
CA PRO A 77 -10.10 12.49 -7.61
C PRO A 77 -8.65 12.46 -7.10
N LEU A 78 -7.70 13.03 -7.83
CA LEU A 78 -6.30 13.15 -7.39
C LEU A 78 -6.18 13.97 -6.09
N HIS A 79 -7.00 15.03 -5.91
CA HIS A 79 -6.99 15.89 -4.71
C HIS A 79 -7.64 15.22 -3.50
N THR A 80 -8.29 14.06 -3.66
CA THR A 80 -8.92 13.30 -2.58
C THR A 80 -8.17 12.01 -2.21
N ALA A 81 -7.01 11.78 -2.82
CA ALA A 81 -6.18 10.63 -2.48
C ALA A 81 -5.58 10.79 -1.07
N GLY A 82 -5.64 9.74 -0.29
CA GLY A 82 -5.19 9.75 1.11
C GLY A 82 -6.26 10.24 2.10
N TRP A 83 -5.83 10.56 3.32
CA TRP A 83 -6.68 10.89 4.46
C TRP A 83 -7.82 9.88 4.66
N THR A 84 -7.48 8.61 4.46
CA THR A 84 -8.44 7.51 4.52
C THR A 84 -8.93 7.29 5.95
N PRO A 85 -10.18 6.81 6.13
CA PRO A 85 -10.74 6.62 7.45
C PRO A 85 -9.97 5.58 8.27
N ILE A 86 -9.90 5.83 9.58
CA ILE A 86 -9.43 4.89 10.59
C ILE A 86 -10.61 4.56 11.49
N TYR A 87 -10.97 3.28 11.55
CA TYR A 87 -12.07 2.80 12.35
C TYR A 87 -11.57 2.18 13.65
N TRP A 88 -12.09 2.63 14.79
CA TRP A 88 -11.88 1.98 16.07
C TRP A 88 -12.78 0.75 16.19
N MET A 89 -12.21 -0.40 16.57
CA MET A 89 -12.85 -1.72 16.52
C MET A 89 -12.90 -2.39 17.92
N PRO A 90 -13.66 -1.84 18.88
CA PRO A 90 -13.63 -2.33 20.27
C PRO A 90 -14.06 -3.78 20.42
N GLY A 91 -15.07 -4.24 19.67
CA GLY A 91 -15.53 -5.63 19.75
C GLY A 91 -14.52 -6.64 19.20
N LEU A 92 -13.66 -6.25 18.23
CA LEU A 92 -12.55 -7.09 17.78
C LEU A 92 -11.36 -7.02 18.75
N ALA A 93 -11.12 -5.87 19.37
CA ALA A 93 -10.10 -5.73 20.39
C ALA A 93 -10.41 -6.62 21.61
N GLU A 94 -11.64 -6.60 22.08
CA GLU A 94 -12.12 -7.49 23.17
C GLU A 94 -11.95 -8.97 22.80
N LYS A 95 -12.38 -9.38 21.61
CA LYS A 95 -12.21 -10.77 21.11
C LYS A 95 -10.76 -11.23 21.13
N LEU A 96 -9.82 -10.32 20.83
CA LEU A 96 -8.38 -10.58 20.77
C LEU A 96 -7.66 -10.33 22.10
N GLY A 97 -8.37 -9.92 23.17
CA GLY A 97 -7.79 -9.63 24.47
C GLY A 97 -6.77 -8.49 24.48
N ILE A 98 -6.92 -7.50 23.59
CA ILE A 98 -6.06 -6.33 23.48
C ILE A 98 -6.84 -5.05 23.78
N LYS A 99 -6.15 -4.03 24.27
CA LYS A 99 -6.75 -2.77 24.70
C LYS A 99 -7.37 -1.96 23.56
N SER A 100 -6.70 -1.91 22.41
CA SER A 100 -7.09 -1.05 21.31
C SER A 100 -6.77 -1.66 19.94
N LEU A 101 -7.75 -1.62 19.06
CA LEU A 101 -7.59 -2.04 17.66
C LEU A 101 -8.20 -0.98 16.73
N TRP A 102 -7.43 -0.59 15.74
CA TRP A 102 -7.88 0.26 14.64
C TRP A 102 -7.67 -0.43 13.30
N ILE A 103 -8.54 -0.11 12.35
CA ILE A 103 -8.38 -0.52 10.95
C ILE A 103 -8.34 0.74 10.10
N LYS A 104 -7.22 0.96 9.40
CA LYS A 104 -7.09 2.00 8.39
C LYS A 104 -7.55 1.45 7.05
N ASP A 105 -8.62 2.03 6.51
CA ASP A 105 -9.29 1.52 5.30
C ASP A 105 -8.85 2.25 4.03
N GLU A 106 -7.78 1.79 3.41
CA GLU A 106 -7.28 2.29 2.13
C GLU A 106 -8.16 1.91 0.92
N GLY A 107 -9.11 1.02 1.12
CA GLY A 107 -10.16 0.72 0.13
C GLY A 107 -11.10 1.91 -0.15
N ARG A 108 -10.96 3.01 0.58
CA ARG A 108 -11.72 4.25 0.43
C ARG A 108 -11.02 5.30 -0.43
N ASN A 109 -9.83 5.03 -0.91
CA ASN A 109 -9.17 5.87 -1.91
C ASN A 109 -9.95 5.91 -3.24
N PRO A 110 -9.74 6.91 -4.11
CA PRO A 110 -10.51 7.14 -5.35
C PRO A 110 -10.62 5.93 -6.28
N THR A 111 -9.56 5.14 -6.45
CA THR A 111 -9.62 3.90 -7.25
C THR A 111 -9.72 2.64 -6.38
N ALA A 112 -10.14 2.81 -5.14
CA ALA A 112 -10.42 1.77 -4.16
C ALA A 112 -9.19 0.96 -3.69
N SER A 113 -8.00 1.57 -3.63
CA SER A 113 -6.82 0.92 -3.04
C SER A 113 -5.73 1.89 -2.58
N PHE A 114 -4.82 1.39 -1.73
CA PHE A 114 -3.61 2.08 -1.26
C PHE A 114 -2.72 2.64 -2.39
N LYS A 115 -2.81 2.07 -3.59
CA LYS A 115 -1.94 2.42 -4.72
C LYS A 115 -2.19 3.84 -5.26
N ASP A 116 -3.32 4.44 -4.94
CA ASP A 116 -3.65 5.82 -5.30
C ASP A 116 -2.65 6.82 -4.74
N ARG A 117 -2.18 6.60 -3.51
CA ARG A 117 -1.15 7.45 -2.88
C ARG A 117 0.12 7.53 -3.72
N ALA A 118 0.62 6.36 -4.13
CA ALA A 118 1.81 6.27 -4.99
C ALA A 118 1.58 6.93 -6.35
N SER A 119 0.44 6.63 -6.98
CA SER A 119 0.14 7.13 -8.33
C SER A 119 -0.12 8.63 -8.34
N ALA A 120 -0.74 9.19 -7.29
CA ALA A 120 -0.96 10.63 -7.17
C ALA A 120 0.38 11.40 -7.17
N VAL A 121 1.35 10.99 -6.34
CA VAL A 121 2.67 11.64 -6.32
C VAL A 121 3.44 11.42 -7.62
N VAL A 122 3.36 10.22 -8.20
CA VAL A 122 4.03 9.87 -9.45
C VAL A 122 3.53 10.70 -10.63
N VAL A 123 2.21 10.86 -10.80
CA VAL A 123 1.66 11.62 -11.94
C VAL A 123 1.96 13.11 -11.80
N ILE A 124 1.92 13.66 -10.60
CA ILE A 124 2.33 15.05 -10.35
C ILE A 124 3.83 15.22 -10.63
N ASN A 125 4.67 14.28 -10.20
CA ASN A 125 6.10 14.34 -10.53
C ASN A 125 6.35 14.26 -12.04
N ALA A 126 5.67 13.38 -12.75
CA ALA A 126 5.77 13.27 -14.21
C ALA A 126 5.38 14.58 -14.91
N GLN A 127 4.23 15.16 -14.53
CA GLN A 127 3.76 16.44 -15.07
C GLN A 127 4.77 17.56 -14.82
N GLN A 128 5.27 17.70 -13.60
CA GLN A 128 6.22 18.75 -13.20
C GLN A 128 7.60 18.60 -13.81
N THR A 129 7.93 17.41 -14.31
CA THR A 129 9.18 17.11 -15.03
C THR A 129 9.00 17.06 -16.54
N GLY A 130 7.82 17.40 -17.06
CA GLY A 130 7.55 17.57 -18.48
C GLY A 130 7.33 16.27 -19.26
N PHE A 131 6.91 15.20 -18.57
CA PHE A 131 6.55 13.94 -19.24
C PHE A 131 5.07 13.94 -19.66
N ASP A 132 4.80 13.68 -20.93
CA ASP A 132 3.45 13.63 -21.49
C ASP A 132 2.74 12.30 -21.19
N VAL A 133 3.49 11.20 -21.02
CA VAL A 133 2.97 9.85 -20.87
C VAL A 133 3.51 9.21 -19.60
N VAL A 134 2.60 8.64 -18.82
CA VAL A 134 2.94 7.76 -17.68
C VAL A 134 2.63 6.31 -18.04
N THR A 135 3.49 5.37 -17.61
CA THR A 135 3.32 3.96 -17.95
C THR A 135 3.58 3.02 -16.76
N THR A 136 2.98 1.84 -16.79
CA THR A 136 3.23 0.76 -15.82
C THR A 136 2.85 -0.61 -16.40
N ALA A 137 3.48 -1.66 -15.86
CA ALA A 137 3.05 -3.04 -16.04
C ALA A 137 2.18 -3.46 -14.85
N SER A 138 0.86 -3.44 -15.01
CA SER A 138 -0.04 -3.94 -13.96
C SER A 138 -1.49 -3.98 -14.43
N THR A 139 -2.19 -5.08 -14.18
CA THR A 139 -3.65 -5.19 -14.31
C THR A 139 -4.39 -4.88 -13.02
N GLY A 140 -3.71 -4.99 -11.89
CA GLY A 140 -4.29 -4.85 -10.56
C GLY A 140 -4.38 -3.41 -10.09
N ASN A 141 -4.32 -3.27 -8.76
CA ASN A 141 -4.46 -1.97 -8.08
C ASN A 141 -3.47 -0.89 -8.55
N ALA A 142 -2.24 -1.28 -8.97
CA ALA A 142 -1.25 -0.32 -9.44
C ALA A 142 -1.61 0.28 -10.80
N GLY A 143 -2.09 -0.55 -11.74
CA GLY A 143 -2.58 -0.09 -13.04
C GLY A 143 -3.82 0.79 -12.91
N ALA A 144 -4.82 0.33 -12.14
CA ALA A 144 -6.04 1.09 -11.88
C ALA A 144 -5.75 2.45 -11.25
N ALA A 145 -4.85 2.50 -10.25
CA ALA A 145 -4.45 3.75 -9.60
C ALA A 145 -3.73 4.69 -10.57
N LEU A 146 -2.82 4.18 -11.42
CA LEU A 146 -2.16 5.03 -12.41
C LEU A 146 -3.16 5.59 -13.42
N ALA A 147 -4.02 4.73 -13.99
CA ALA A 147 -5.04 5.15 -14.95
C ALA A 147 -5.98 6.22 -14.35
N GLY A 148 -6.50 5.98 -13.14
CA GLY A 148 -7.42 6.91 -12.48
C GLY A 148 -6.77 8.24 -12.12
N MET A 149 -5.56 8.23 -11.55
CA MET A 149 -4.86 9.47 -11.18
C MET A 149 -4.41 10.27 -12.42
N ALA A 150 -3.95 9.59 -13.47
CA ALA A 150 -3.61 10.24 -14.73
C ALA A 150 -4.84 10.87 -15.41
N ALA A 151 -5.96 10.14 -15.47
CA ALA A 151 -7.23 10.65 -15.99
C ALA A 151 -7.70 11.90 -15.23
N ALA A 152 -7.54 11.93 -13.89
CA ALA A 152 -7.95 13.04 -13.05
C ALA A 152 -7.27 14.39 -13.40
N ILE A 153 -6.11 14.36 -14.06
CA ILE A 153 -5.35 15.55 -14.46
C ILE A 153 -5.15 15.64 -15.98
N GLY A 154 -5.87 14.83 -16.76
CA GLY A 154 -5.77 14.83 -18.22
C GLY A 154 -4.43 14.31 -18.78
N GLN A 155 -3.64 13.57 -18.00
CA GLN A 155 -2.37 12.99 -18.43
C GLN A 155 -2.59 11.66 -19.15
N ARG A 156 -1.86 11.44 -20.25
CA ARG A 156 -1.93 10.18 -20.98
C ARG A 156 -1.31 9.04 -20.17
N SER A 157 -2.01 7.90 -20.11
CA SER A 157 -1.50 6.69 -19.48
C SER A 157 -1.48 5.51 -20.43
N ILE A 158 -0.39 4.75 -20.41
CA ILE A 158 -0.21 3.53 -21.19
C ILE A 158 0.09 2.39 -20.23
N ILE A 159 -0.71 1.31 -20.29
CA ILE A 159 -0.62 0.20 -19.35
C ILE A 159 -0.42 -1.09 -20.10
N PHE A 160 0.58 -1.86 -19.69
CA PHE A 160 0.87 -3.17 -20.20
C PHE A 160 0.35 -4.22 -19.23
N ALA A 161 -0.39 -5.18 -19.75
CA ALA A 161 -1.07 -6.21 -18.98
C ALA A 161 -0.85 -7.59 -19.62
N PRO A 162 -0.63 -8.66 -18.85
CA PRO A 162 -0.67 -10.01 -19.42
C PRO A 162 -2.01 -10.28 -20.11
N ARG A 163 -2.00 -10.95 -21.25
CA ARG A 163 -3.22 -11.30 -21.99
C ARG A 163 -4.22 -12.14 -21.18
N THR A 164 -3.72 -12.85 -20.17
CA THR A 164 -4.52 -13.66 -19.25
C THR A 164 -5.22 -12.88 -18.15
N ALA A 165 -5.07 -11.56 -18.13
CA ALA A 165 -5.67 -10.68 -17.12
C ALA A 165 -7.21 -10.77 -17.12
N PRO A 166 -7.85 -10.76 -15.92
CA PRO A 166 -9.31 -10.79 -15.81
C PRO A 166 -9.96 -9.61 -16.53
N PRO A 167 -11.02 -9.84 -17.35
CA PRO A 167 -11.69 -8.79 -18.10
C PRO A 167 -12.17 -7.61 -17.25
N ALA A 168 -12.65 -7.86 -16.02
CA ALA A 168 -13.10 -6.82 -15.11
C ALA A 168 -11.97 -5.85 -14.71
N LYS A 169 -10.74 -6.35 -14.53
CA LYS A 169 -9.57 -5.51 -14.25
C LYS A 169 -9.18 -4.66 -15.46
N ILE A 170 -9.23 -5.24 -16.66
CA ILE A 170 -8.98 -4.49 -17.90
C ILE A 170 -10.03 -3.41 -18.14
N ALA A 171 -11.31 -3.72 -17.89
CA ALA A 171 -12.40 -2.76 -18.06
C ALA A 171 -12.19 -1.50 -17.20
N GLN A 172 -11.69 -1.61 -15.97
CA GLN A 172 -11.39 -0.46 -15.13
C GLN A 172 -10.28 0.42 -15.72
N LEU A 173 -9.26 -0.15 -16.35
CA LEU A 173 -8.19 0.63 -17.01
C LEU A 173 -8.74 1.38 -18.23
N LEU A 174 -9.53 0.70 -19.06
CA LEU A 174 -10.11 1.27 -20.27
C LEU A 174 -11.11 2.39 -19.97
N ILE A 175 -11.96 2.23 -18.94
CA ILE A 175 -12.96 3.26 -18.58
C ILE A 175 -12.31 4.55 -18.07
N TYR A 176 -11.11 4.47 -17.47
CA TYR A 176 -10.29 5.63 -17.13
C TYR A 176 -9.55 6.24 -18.33
N GLY A 177 -9.75 5.70 -19.55
CA GLY A 177 -9.15 6.22 -20.77
C GLY A 177 -7.68 5.82 -20.96
N ALA A 178 -7.16 4.85 -20.21
CA ALA A 178 -5.81 4.35 -20.43
C ALA A 178 -5.73 3.57 -21.76
N GLN A 179 -4.63 3.77 -22.49
CA GLN A 179 -4.27 2.88 -23.58
C GLN A 179 -3.69 1.59 -23.01
N VAL A 180 -4.34 0.46 -23.25
CA VAL A 180 -3.94 -0.84 -22.69
C VAL A 180 -3.38 -1.74 -23.78
N PHE A 181 -2.19 -2.29 -23.56
CA PHE A 181 -1.58 -3.32 -24.39
C PHE A 181 -1.61 -4.66 -23.65
N LEU A 182 -2.20 -5.67 -24.28
CA LEU A 182 -2.21 -7.03 -23.76
C LEU A 182 -0.96 -7.77 -24.27
N VAL A 183 -0.06 -8.08 -23.35
CA VAL A 183 1.20 -8.76 -23.63
C VAL A 183 0.96 -10.27 -23.68
N ASP A 184 1.38 -10.91 -24.75
CA ASP A 184 1.37 -12.38 -24.86
C ASP A 184 2.57 -12.96 -24.11
N GLY A 185 2.50 -12.90 -22.80
CA GLY A 185 3.57 -13.26 -21.87
C GLY A 185 3.10 -13.18 -20.42
N ASN A 186 4.04 -13.38 -19.49
CA ASN A 186 3.80 -13.27 -18.05
C ASN A 186 4.02 -11.82 -17.54
N TYR A 187 3.83 -11.64 -16.22
CA TYR A 187 4.00 -10.34 -15.57
C TYR A 187 5.43 -9.78 -15.70
N ASP A 188 6.46 -10.63 -15.51
CA ASP A 188 7.86 -10.18 -15.57
C ASP A 188 8.21 -9.71 -17.00
N GLN A 189 7.74 -10.42 -18.04
CA GLN A 189 7.92 -10.00 -19.43
C GLN A 189 7.19 -8.68 -19.74
N ALA A 190 5.99 -8.48 -19.21
CA ALA A 190 5.29 -7.21 -19.34
C ALA A 190 6.02 -6.07 -18.58
N PHE A 191 6.62 -6.37 -17.43
CA PHE A 191 7.41 -5.41 -16.67
C PHE A 191 8.66 -4.96 -17.43
N ASP A 192 9.42 -5.90 -17.99
CA ASP A 192 10.64 -5.61 -18.74
C ASP A 192 10.33 -4.82 -20.02
N LEU A 193 9.26 -5.19 -20.72
CA LEU A 193 8.77 -4.46 -21.91
C LEU A 193 8.39 -3.01 -21.58
N VAL A 194 7.76 -2.76 -20.44
CA VAL A 194 7.44 -1.39 -20.00
C VAL A 194 8.70 -0.58 -19.75
N VAL A 195 9.71 -1.16 -19.12
CA VAL A 195 10.97 -0.47 -18.83
C VAL A 195 11.67 -0.10 -20.14
N GLU A 196 11.76 -1.03 -21.10
CA GLU A 196 12.31 -0.81 -22.42
C GLU A 196 11.52 0.26 -23.20
N ALA A 197 10.19 0.18 -23.22
CA ALA A 197 9.32 1.15 -23.87
C ALA A 197 9.47 2.55 -23.26
N ALA A 198 9.54 2.64 -21.91
CA ALA A 198 9.74 3.91 -21.23
C ALA A 198 11.06 4.59 -21.62
N GLN A 199 12.13 3.80 -21.73
CA GLN A 199 13.45 4.30 -22.18
C GLN A 199 13.43 4.73 -23.67
N THR A 200 12.81 3.90 -24.52
CA THR A 200 12.78 4.12 -25.97
C THR A 200 11.95 5.34 -26.36
N TYR A 201 10.79 5.54 -25.71
CA TYR A 201 9.83 6.57 -26.09
C TYR A 201 9.82 7.78 -25.14
N GLY A 202 10.69 7.80 -24.14
CA GLY A 202 10.74 8.89 -23.16
C GLY A 202 9.49 8.96 -22.28
N TRP A 203 8.90 7.81 -21.88
CA TRP A 203 7.74 7.79 -20.99
C TRP A 203 8.15 7.69 -19.52
N TYR A 204 7.32 8.24 -18.65
CA TYR A 204 7.55 8.16 -17.21
C TYR A 204 7.07 6.81 -16.65
N CYS A 205 7.99 5.95 -16.24
CA CYS A 205 7.69 4.64 -15.70
C CYS A 205 7.29 4.72 -14.23
N ARG A 206 6.10 4.18 -13.90
CA ARG A 206 5.55 4.15 -12.53
C ARG A 206 5.85 2.85 -11.80
N ASN A 207 6.39 1.82 -12.44
CA ASN A 207 6.51 0.48 -11.85
C ASN A 207 6.92 0.50 -10.37
N THR A 208 6.20 -0.29 -9.55
CA THR A 208 6.44 -0.43 -8.10
C THR A 208 7.82 -1.05 -7.85
N GLY A 209 8.56 -0.52 -6.87
CA GLY A 209 9.92 -0.97 -6.58
C GLY A 209 10.96 -0.52 -7.62
N TYR A 210 10.56 0.13 -8.72
CA TYR A 210 11.42 0.73 -9.72
C TYR A 210 11.46 2.25 -9.58
N ASN A 211 10.31 2.91 -9.57
CA ASN A 211 10.22 4.36 -9.42
C ASN A 211 10.27 4.79 -7.94
N PRO A 212 11.27 5.59 -7.52
CA PRO A 212 11.44 6.02 -6.12
C PRO A 212 10.29 6.89 -5.61
N PHE A 213 9.58 7.61 -6.46
CA PHE A 213 8.43 8.45 -6.05
C PHE A 213 7.20 7.63 -5.63
N THR A 214 7.16 6.33 -5.93
CA THR A 214 6.07 5.46 -5.46
C THR A 214 6.05 5.31 -3.93
N ILE A 215 7.21 5.32 -3.28
CA ILE A 215 7.33 5.30 -1.81
C ILE A 215 6.90 6.64 -1.21
N GLU A 216 7.20 7.76 -1.87
CA GLU A 216 6.88 9.10 -1.38
C GLU A 216 5.37 9.31 -1.21
N GLY A 217 4.56 8.78 -2.13
CA GLY A 217 3.12 8.76 -1.93
C GLY A 217 2.69 7.82 -0.79
N LYS A 218 3.30 6.64 -0.70
CA LYS A 218 2.94 5.62 0.30
C LYS A 218 3.30 6.01 1.72
N LYS A 219 4.40 6.73 1.95
CA LYS A 219 4.80 7.20 3.27
C LYS A 219 3.77 8.11 3.93
N THR A 220 2.90 8.78 3.14
CA THR A 220 1.84 9.64 3.68
C THR A 220 0.87 8.89 4.59
N ALA A 221 0.69 7.58 4.41
CA ALA A 221 -0.12 6.78 5.33
C ALA A 221 0.49 6.71 6.74
N ALA A 222 1.82 6.72 6.87
CA ALA A 222 2.48 6.79 8.16
C ALA A 222 2.23 8.15 8.84
N PHE A 223 2.23 9.24 8.07
CA PHE A 223 1.92 10.57 8.58
C PHE A 223 0.47 10.66 9.09
N GLU A 224 -0.48 10.07 8.36
CA GLU A 224 -1.87 10.01 8.79
C GLU A 224 -2.06 9.15 10.05
N ILE A 225 -1.40 7.99 10.14
CA ILE A 225 -1.44 7.14 11.34
C ILE A 225 -0.86 7.89 12.54
N TRP A 226 0.26 8.60 12.35
CA TRP A 226 0.85 9.43 13.38
C TRP A 226 -0.12 10.53 13.84
N GLU A 227 -0.72 11.28 12.92
CA GLU A 227 -1.61 12.38 13.23
C GLU A 227 -2.94 11.92 13.87
N GLN A 228 -3.56 10.86 13.29
CA GLN A 228 -4.90 10.42 13.68
C GLN A 228 -4.91 9.48 14.90
N ILE A 229 -3.80 8.78 15.18
CA ILE A 229 -3.71 7.78 16.26
C ILE A 229 -2.62 8.12 17.27
N ILE A 230 -1.35 8.21 16.82
CA ILE A 230 -0.23 8.23 17.76
C ILE A 230 -0.23 9.51 18.58
N GLN A 231 -0.50 10.66 17.98
CA GLN A 231 -0.59 11.95 18.70
C GLN A 231 -1.77 12.02 19.70
N GLN A 232 -2.78 11.16 19.52
CA GLN A 232 -3.93 11.11 20.40
C GLN A 232 -3.71 10.19 21.62
N GLN A 233 -2.62 9.43 21.63
CA GLN A 233 -2.32 8.51 22.73
C GLN A 233 -1.68 9.27 23.91
N PRO A 234 -1.94 8.81 25.15
CA PRO A 234 -1.25 9.35 26.33
C PRO A 234 0.27 9.19 26.21
N ARG A 235 1.03 10.12 26.78
CA ARG A 235 2.49 9.99 26.87
C ARG A 235 2.86 8.73 27.66
N GLY A 236 3.89 8.01 27.17
CA GLY A 236 4.34 6.75 27.77
C GLY A 236 3.51 5.53 27.39
N SER A 237 2.56 5.66 26.45
CA SER A 237 1.90 4.49 25.82
C SER A 237 2.92 3.59 25.14
N LEU A 238 2.62 2.30 25.04
CA LEU A 238 3.42 1.36 24.22
C LEU A 238 3.41 1.80 22.75
N PRO A 239 4.50 1.54 22.01
CA PRO A 239 4.54 1.86 20.58
C PRO A 239 3.43 1.13 19.82
N LEU A 240 2.80 1.82 18.87
CA LEU A 240 1.78 1.24 18.00
C LEU A 240 2.34 0.05 17.22
N THR A 241 1.61 -1.07 17.20
CA THR A 241 1.94 -2.23 16.36
C THR A 241 1.08 -2.20 15.11
N VAL A 242 1.71 -2.15 13.92
CA VAL A 242 1.03 -2.02 12.63
C VAL A 242 1.19 -3.29 11.80
N PHE A 243 0.08 -3.96 11.50
CA PHE A 243 0.03 -5.13 10.62
C PHE A 243 -0.18 -4.71 9.17
N VAL A 244 0.73 -5.15 8.29
CA VAL A 244 0.78 -4.73 6.88
C VAL A 244 0.92 -5.94 5.98
N SER A 245 0.02 -6.11 5.01
CA SER A 245 0.16 -7.13 3.97
C SER A 245 1.32 -6.79 3.02
N VAL A 246 2.14 -7.79 2.68
CA VAL A 246 3.39 -7.62 1.95
C VAL A 246 3.42 -8.51 0.70
N GLY A 247 3.45 -7.88 -0.48
CA GLY A 247 3.81 -8.50 -1.75
C GLY A 247 5.21 -8.04 -2.16
N ASP A 248 5.31 -7.02 -3.04
CA ASP A 248 6.58 -6.38 -3.44
C ASP A 248 7.37 -5.73 -2.29
N GLY A 249 6.75 -5.51 -1.13
CA GLY A 249 7.38 -4.85 0.01
C GLY A 249 7.20 -3.32 0.08
N ASN A 250 6.78 -2.69 -0.99
CA ASN A 250 6.82 -1.23 -1.12
C ASN A 250 5.79 -0.47 -0.24
N ILE A 251 4.76 -1.12 0.34
CA ILE A 251 3.85 -0.49 1.31
C ILE A 251 4.52 -0.37 2.68
N ILE A 252 5.03 -1.48 3.21
CA ILE A 252 5.70 -1.50 4.52
C ILE A 252 6.97 -0.64 4.50
N SER A 253 7.71 -0.62 3.38
CA SER A 253 8.87 0.27 3.18
C SER A 253 8.45 1.74 3.20
N GLY A 254 7.30 2.08 2.60
CA GLY A 254 6.74 3.44 2.63
C GLY A 254 6.35 3.87 4.03
N LEU A 255 5.65 3.01 4.79
CA LEU A 255 5.32 3.28 6.19
C LEU A 255 6.58 3.48 7.04
N HIS A 256 7.56 2.59 6.90
CA HIS A 256 8.84 2.69 7.59
C HIS A 256 9.53 4.03 7.31
N LYS A 257 9.66 4.39 6.02
CA LYS A 257 10.25 5.68 5.62
C LYS A 257 9.50 6.87 6.24
N GLY A 258 8.17 6.87 6.19
CA GLY A 258 7.37 7.95 6.74
C GLY A 258 7.54 8.09 8.26
N PHE A 259 7.49 7.00 9.01
CA PHE A 259 7.72 7.04 10.46
C PHE A 259 9.15 7.45 10.79
N LYS A 260 10.13 6.98 10.02
CA LYS A 260 11.53 7.37 10.20
C LYS A 260 11.74 8.87 9.96
N GLU A 261 11.15 9.45 8.92
CA GLU A 261 11.21 10.89 8.67
C GLU A 261 10.59 11.69 9.82
N LEU A 262 9.44 11.26 10.37
CA LEU A 262 8.83 11.89 11.54
C LEU A 262 9.71 11.79 12.80
N HIS A 263 10.34 10.64 12.99
CA HIS A 263 11.28 10.42 14.09
C HIS A 263 12.54 11.31 13.95
N ASP A 264 13.12 11.37 12.75
CA ASP A 264 14.31 12.19 12.46
C ASP A 264 14.01 13.70 12.57
N LEU A 265 12.76 14.12 12.30
CA LEU A 265 12.27 15.48 12.57
C LEU A 265 12.06 15.77 14.08
N GLY A 266 12.06 14.75 14.94
CA GLY A 266 11.73 14.86 16.36
C GLY A 266 10.23 15.01 16.64
N TRP A 267 9.36 14.72 15.65
CA TRP A 267 7.91 14.80 15.80
C TRP A 267 7.28 13.50 16.30
N LEU A 268 8.01 12.40 16.19
CA LEU A 268 7.65 11.06 16.68
C LEU A 268 8.71 10.59 17.69
N GLU A 269 8.29 10.27 18.93
CA GLU A 269 9.22 9.84 19.99
C GLU A 269 9.68 8.37 19.79
N GLN A 270 8.75 7.50 19.44
CA GLN A 270 9.00 6.06 19.28
C GLN A 270 8.45 5.54 17.95
N MET A 271 9.27 4.78 17.24
CA MET A 271 8.87 4.14 16.00
C MET A 271 7.79 3.07 16.28
N PRO A 272 6.67 3.04 15.51
CA PRO A 272 5.75 1.93 15.54
C PRO A 272 6.43 0.61 15.14
N ARG A 273 6.02 -0.50 15.75
CA ARG A 273 6.43 -1.85 15.35
C ARG A 273 5.72 -2.25 14.07
N LEU A 274 6.45 -2.64 13.04
CA LEU A 274 5.88 -3.03 11.75
C LEU A 274 5.88 -4.56 11.61
N ILE A 275 4.70 -5.16 11.50
CA ILE A 275 4.52 -6.60 11.30
C ILE A 275 4.15 -6.83 9.84
N GLY A 276 5.07 -7.41 9.08
CA GLY A 276 4.82 -7.82 7.70
C GLY A 276 4.03 -9.13 7.65
N VAL A 277 2.98 -9.18 6.83
CA VAL A 277 2.17 -10.39 6.65
C VAL A 277 2.20 -10.82 5.19
N GLN A 278 2.64 -12.05 4.92
CA GLN A 278 2.64 -12.66 3.59
C GLN A 278 1.75 -13.90 3.57
N ALA A 279 1.23 -14.24 2.38
CA ALA A 279 0.62 -15.55 2.18
C ALA A 279 1.71 -16.66 2.20
N VAL A 280 1.42 -17.81 2.79
CA VAL A 280 2.33 -18.97 2.82
C VAL A 280 2.86 -19.30 1.42
N GLY A 281 2.00 -19.24 0.40
CA GLY A 281 2.39 -19.49 -0.99
C GLY A 281 3.15 -18.35 -1.67
N SER A 282 3.45 -17.22 -0.98
CA SER A 282 4.19 -16.06 -1.52
C SER A 282 5.01 -15.38 -0.43
N ALA A 283 5.92 -16.11 0.22
CA ALA A 283 6.55 -15.75 1.49
C ALA A 283 8.04 -15.38 1.38
N ALA A 284 8.50 -14.85 0.24
CA ALA A 284 9.93 -14.60 -0.02
C ALA A 284 10.60 -13.71 1.05
N VAL A 285 9.93 -12.63 1.51
CA VAL A 285 10.50 -11.73 2.53
C VAL A 285 10.46 -12.38 3.92
N ALA A 286 9.36 -13.06 4.26
CA ALA A 286 9.23 -13.76 5.54
C ALA A 286 10.29 -14.88 5.68
N ASN A 287 10.58 -15.60 4.59
CA ASN A 287 11.63 -16.62 4.55
C ASN A 287 13.00 -15.99 4.83
N ALA A 288 13.35 -14.88 4.19
CA ALA A 288 14.60 -14.17 4.42
C ALA A 288 14.69 -13.59 5.85
N TYR A 289 13.57 -13.09 6.38
CA TYR A 289 13.50 -12.61 7.76
C TYR A 289 13.79 -13.72 8.76
N THR A 290 13.13 -14.87 8.61
CA THR A 290 13.31 -16.05 9.48
C THR A 290 14.72 -16.63 9.37
N ALA A 291 15.30 -16.65 8.17
CA ALA A 291 16.68 -17.10 7.94
C ALA A 291 17.74 -16.11 8.46
N GLY A 292 17.36 -14.89 8.87
CA GLY A 292 18.31 -13.88 9.36
C GLY A 292 19.18 -13.24 8.27
N VAL A 293 18.84 -13.40 6.98
CA VAL A 293 19.64 -12.92 5.84
C VAL A 293 19.04 -11.67 5.19
N GLU A 294 19.84 -10.86 4.50
CA GLU A 294 19.36 -9.70 3.71
C GLU A 294 19.23 -9.99 2.21
N ARG A 295 19.27 -11.25 1.83
CA ARG A 295 19.06 -11.67 0.45
C ARG A 295 17.67 -12.26 0.30
N ILE A 296 16.90 -11.73 -0.64
CA ILE A 296 15.57 -12.23 -0.96
C ILE A 296 15.71 -13.25 -2.09
N GLU A 297 15.42 -14.51 -1.79
CA GLU A 297 15.37 -15.56 -2.81
C GLU A 297 13.97 -15.61 -3.43
N PRO A 298 13.88 -15.82 -4.75
CA PRO A 298 12.59 -15.95 -5.41
C PRO A 298 11.84 -17.20 -4.95
N VAL A 299 10.50 -17.11 -4.95
CA VAL A 299 9.60 -18.24 -4.69
C VAL A 299 8.70 -18.46 -5.90
N HIS A 300 8.08 -19.63 -6.00
CA HIS A 300 6.97 -19.82 -6.93
C HIS A 300 5.69 -19.39 -6.24
N ALA A 301 5.27 -18.14 -6.50
CA ALA A 301 4.14 -17.54 -5.79
C ALA A 301 2.81 -18.13 -6.27
N VAL A 302 2.06 -18.72 -5.33
CA VAL A 302 0.69 -19.24 -5.54
C VAL A 302 -0.16 -18.89 -4.33
N THR A 303 -1.08 -17.95 -4.47
CA THR A 303 -2.07 -17.57 -3.44
C THR A 303 -3.29 -16.94 -4.09
N LEU A 304 -4.45 -17.04 -3.45
CA LEU A 304 -5.66 -16.34 -3.89
C LEU A 304 -5.52 -14.80 -3.75
N ALA A 305 -4.60 -14.33 -2.89
CA ALA A 305 -4.36 -12.90 -2.67
C ALA A 305 -3.48 -12.31 -3.79
N ASP A 306 -4.03 -12.18 -5.00
CA ASP A 306 -3.36 -11.78 -6.23
C ASP A 306 -2.45 -10.54 -6.07
N SER A 307 -2.91 -9.51 -5.36
CA SER A 307 -2.13 -8.27 -5.17
C SER A 307 -0.87 -8.41 -4.30
N ILE A 308 -0.69 -9.53 -3.60
CA ILE A 308 0.52 -9.90 -2.86
C ILE A 308 1.17 -11.19 -3.36
N SER A 309 0.71 -11.73 -4.47
CA SER A 309 1.30 -12.89 -5.14
C SER A 309 2.51 -12.44 -5.97
N VAL A 310 3.72 -12.58 -5.45
CA VAL A 310 4.95 -12.06 -6.05
C VAL A 310 6.07 -13.09 -5.93
N ASN A 311 6.68 -13.46 -7.08
CA ASN A 311 7.79 -14.41 -7.09
C ASN A 311 9.06 -13.82 -6.46
N LEU A 312 9.43 -12.61 -6.87
CA LEU A 312 10.58 -11.88 -6.34
C LEU A 312 10.15 -10.44 -5.98
N PRO A 313 10.01 -10.10 -4.69
CA PRO A 313 9.67 -8.77 -4.23
C PRO A 313 10.64 -7.71 -4.73
N ARG A 314 10.16 -6.73 -5.50
CA ARG A 314 10.98 -5.66 -6.09
C ARG A 314 11.50 -4.64 -5.06
N ASP A 315 10.98 -4.69 -3.83
CA ASP A 315 11.39 -3.84 -2.69
C ASP A 315 11.62 -4.67 -1.42
N GLY A 316 12.03 -5.93 -1.60
CA GLY A 316 12.11 -6.91 -0.51
C GLY A 316 13.13 -6.55 0.57
N ILE A 317 14.29 -5.97 0.21
CA ILE A 317 15.34 -5.62 1.19
C ILE A 317 14.86 -4.50 2.13
N ARG A 318 14.26 -3.42 1.60
CA ARG A 318 13.71 -2.35 2.46
C ARG A 318 12.53 -2.84 3.30
N ALA A 319 11.69 -3.73 2.75
CA ALA A 319 10.60 -4.35 3.49
C ALA A 319 11.10 -5.23 4.64
N LEU A 320 12.17 -5.98 4.43
CA LEU A 320 12.85 -6.76 5.46
C LEU A 320 13.38 -5.86 6.59
N ARG A 321 14.09 -4.81 6.22
CA ARG A 321 14.67 -3.84 7.16
C ARG A 321 13.57 -3.11 7.95
N ALA A 322 12.43 -2.81 7.32
CA ALA A 322 11.31 -2.14 7.98
C ALA A 322 10.85 -2.89 9.24
N ALA A 323 10.71 -4.21 9.19
CA ALA A 323 10.38 -5.00 10.38
C ALA A 323 11.57 -5.07 11.37
N ARG A 324 12.79 -5.28 10.88
CA ARG A 324 13.98 -5.39 11.76
C ARG A 324 14.27 -4.09 12.53
N GLU A 325 14.29 -2.96 11.84
CA GLU A 325 14.62 -1.66 12.43
C GLU A 325 13.56 -1.14 13.40
N THR A 326 12.31 -1.64 13.30
CA THR A 326 11.20 -1.26 14.18
C THR A 326 10.93 -2.28 15.30
N GLY A 327 11.75 -3.31 15.45
CA GLY A 327 11.50 -4.40 16.41
C GLY A 327 10.20 -5.16 16.10
N GLY A 328 9.82 -5.19 14.83
CA GLY A 328 8.67 -5.91 14.32
C GLY A 328 8.92 -7.38 14.02
N ASP A 329 8.10 -7.98 13.16
CA ASP A 329 8.15 -9.40 12.81
C ASP A 329 7.62 -9.62 11.38
N TYR A 330 7.78 -10.86 10.89
CA TYR A 330 7.10 -11.36 9.69
C TYR A 330 6.25 -12.58 10.04
N LEU A 331 5.02 -12.60 9.54
CA LEU A 331 4.08 -13.72 9.71
C LEU A 331 3.62 -14.22 8.34
N THR A 332 3.34 -15.52 8.26
CA THR A 332 2.76 -16.14 7.07
C THR A 332 1.41 -16.72 7.38
N VAL A 333 0.41 -16.41 6.55
CA VAL A 333 -0.98 -16.84 6.70
C VAL A 333 -1.41 -17.70 5.52
N THR A 334 -2.32 -18.64 5.73
CA THR A 334 -2.89 -19.46 4.65
C THR A 334 -3.96 -18.68 3.89
N ASP A 335 -4.27 -19.14 2.67
CA ASP A 335 -5.40 -18.60 1.90
C ASP A 335 -6.74 -18.74 2.66
N GLN A 336 -6.89 -19.81 3.45
CA GLN A 336 -8.06 -20.01 4.29
C GLN A 336 -8.14 -18.97 5.43
N ASP A 337 -7.02 -18.63 6.08
CA ASP A 337 -6.98 -17.58 7.10
C ASP A 337 -7.36 -16.22 6.48
N ILE A 338 -6.92 -15.95 5.26
CA ILE A 338 -7.27 -14.72 4.52
C ILE A 338 -8.79 -14.67 4.24
N LEU A 339 -9.40 -15.76 3.78
CA LEU A 339 -10.86 -15.83 3.55
C LEU A 339 -11.65 -15.62 4.84
N LEU A 340 -11.21 -16.21 5.95
CA LEU A 340 -11.83 -16.01 7.27
C LEU A 340 -11.70 -14.54 7.71
N ALA A 341 -10.56 -13.93 7.51
CA ALA A 341 -10.33 -12.51 7.80
C ALA A 341 -11.24 -11.60 6.95
N MET A 342 -11.43 -11.89 5.66
CA MET A 342 -12.38 -11.18 4.81
C MET A 342 -13.80 -11.24 5.37
N LYS A 343 -14.25 -12.43 5.78
CA LYS A 343 -15.59 -12.65 6.38
C LYS A 343 -15.74 -11.88 7.69
N GLU A 344 -14.74 -11.92 8.57
CA GLU A 344 -14.76 -11.21 9.86
C GLU A 344 -14.79 -9.68 9.69
N LEU A 345 -13.95 -9.13 8.81
CA LEU A 345 -13.94 -7.71 8.47
C LEU A 345 -15.25 -7.29 7.81
N GLY A 346 -15.78 -8.11 6.90
CA GLY A 346 -17.05 -7.88 6.22
C GLY A 346 -18.22 -7.81 7.20
N ALA A 347 -18.25 -8.68 8.22
CA ALA A 347 -19.25 -8.66 9.30
C ALA A 347 -19.18 -7.38 10.16
N ARG A 348 -18.12 -6.59 10.04
CA ARG A 348 -17.94 -5.27 10.69
C ARG A 348 -18.05 -4.08 9.71
N GLY A 349 -18.51 -4.33 8.48
CA GLY A 349 -18.70 -3.29 7.47
C GLY A 349 -17.46 -2.91 6.67
N ILE A 350 -16.35 -3.65 6.81
CA ILE A 350 -15.12 -3.41 6.07
C ILE A 350 -14.97 -4.48 4.97
N PHE A 351 -15.28 -4.10 3.74
CA PHE A 351 -15.18 -5.01 2.61
C PHE A 351 -13.75 -4.97 2.02
N ALA A 352 -12.90 -5.86 2.53
CA ALA A 352 -11.50 -5.97 2.12
C ALA A 352 -11.32 -6.97 0.95
N GLU A 353 -10.41 -6.65 0.01
CA GLU A 353 -9.87 -7.66 -0.91
C GLU A 353 -8.94 -8.66 -0.16
N PRO A 354 -8.61 -9.83 -0.72
CA PRO A 354 -7.74 -10.80 -0.05
C PRO A 354 -6.43 -10.21 0.45
N ALA A 355 -5.74 -9.44 -0.39
CA ALA A 355 -4.50 -8.76 -0.01
C ALA A 355 -4.71 -7.75 1.13
N GLY A 356 -5.86 -7.06 1.16
CA GLY A 356 -6.23 -6.14 2.23
C GLY A 356 -6.50 -6.85 3.55
N ALA A 357 -7.14 -8.02 3.49
CA ALA A 357 -7.49 -8.82 4.67
C ALA A 357 -6.30 -9.59 5.27
N ALA A 358 -5.24 -9.84 4.51
CA ALA A 358 -4.07 -10.59 4.98
C ALA A 358 -3.44 -9.99 6.24
N GLY A 359 -3.40 -8.64 6.36
CA GLY A 359 -2.94 -7.98 7.58
C GLY A 359 -3.72 -8.37 8.83
N TYR A 360 -5.07 -8.46 8.73
CA TYR A 360 -5.93 -8.90 9.83
C TYR A 360 -5.76 -10.40 10.12
N ALA A 361 -5.61 -11.24 9.09
CA ALA A 361 -5.28 -12.66 9.28
C ALA A 361 -3.97 -12.85 10.05
N GLY A 362 -2.97 -12.01 9.78
CA GLY A 362 -1.71 -11.97 10.54
C GLY A 362 -1.91 -11.56 12.00
N LEU A 363 -2.79 -10.61 12.28
CA LEU A 363 -3.16 -10.23 13.65
C LEU A 363 -3.80 -11.39 14.40
N GLU A 364 -4.76 -12.10 13.79
CA GLU A 364 -5.37 -13.29 14.42
C GLU A 364 -4.35 -14.41 14.65
N LEU A 365 -3.41 -14.60 13.73
CA LEU A 365 -2.31 -15.55 13.91
C LEU A 365 -1.39 -15.14 15.06
N ALA A 366 -1.01 -13.86 15.17
CA ALA A 366 -0.21 -13.34 16.27
C ALA A 366 -0.92 -13.57 17.64
N HIS A 367 -2.23 -13.35 17.70
CA HIS A 367 -3.03 -13.66 18.88
C HIS A 367 -2.97 -15.13 19.24
N LYS A 368 -3.23 -16.03 18.30
CA LYS A 368 -3.16 -17.50 18.50
C LYS A 368 -1.78 -17.97 18.97
N GLN A 369 -0.73 -17.28 18.56
CA GLN A 369 0.66 -17.56 18.95
C GLN A 369 1.09 -16.90 20.28
N GLY A 370 0.22 -16.15 20.95
CA GLY A 370 0.53 -15.43 22.19
C GLY A 370 1.56 -14.31 22.01
N LYS A 371 1.68 -13.74 20.80
CA LYS A 371 2.62 -12.65 20.45
C LYS A 371 2.11 -11.24 20.73
N LEU A 372 0.85 -11.10 21.16
CA LEU A 372 0.24 -9.82 21.51
C LEU A 372 0.26 -9.61 23.02
N HIS A 373 0.64 -8.41 23.45
CA HIS A 373 0.47 -7.98 24.81
C HIS A 373 -0.93 -7.35 25.00
N PRO A 374 -1.63 -7.56 26.12
CA PRO A 374 -2.96 -6.98 26.34
C PRO A 374 -3.02 -5.45 26.20
N ASP A 375 -1.93 -4.75 26.53
CA ASP A 375 -1.85 -3.30 26.42
C ASP A 375 -1.36 -2.80 25.04
N ASP A 376 -1.03 -3.70 24.09
CA ASP A 376 -0.57 -3.29 22.76
C ASP A 376 -1.66 -2.46 22.05
N PRO A 377 -1.36 -1.22 21.61
CA PRO A 377 -2.17 -0.52 20.65
C PRO A 377 -1.88 -1.11 19.25
N VAL A 378 -2.92 -1.59 18.56
CA VAL A 378 -2.77 -2.31 17.29
C VAL A 378 -3.52 -1.59 16.17
N LEU A 379 -2.89 -1.48 15.00
CA LEU A 379 -3.52 -1.02 13.77
C LEU A 379 -3.31 -2.07 12.67
N VAL A 380 -4.39 -2.36 11.93
CA VAL A 380 -4.34 -3.17 10.71
C VAL A 380 -4.57 -2.26 9.51
N LEU A 381 -3.74 -2.40 8.49
CA LEU A 381 -3.88 -1.68 7.24
C LEU A 381 -4.67 -2.54 6.22
N ASN A 382 -5.95 -2.19 5.98
CA ASN A 382 -6.70 -2.72 4.84
C ASN A 382 -6.26 -2.01 3.56
N THR A 383 -5.58 -2.70 2.65
CA THR A 383 -4.93 -2.10 1.49
C THR A 383 -5.81 -1.95 0.25
N GLY A 384 -7.01 -2.56 0.23
CA GLY A 384 -7.88 -2.48 -0.93
C GLY A 384 -9.29 -3.00 -0.70
N ASN A 385 -10.21 -2.55 -1.53
CA ASN A 385 -11.64 -2.84 -1.46
C ASN A 385 -11.97 -4.21 -2.07
N GLY A 386 -12.88 -4.97 -1.44
CA GLY A 386 -13.30 -6.30 -1.87
C GLY A 386 -13.94 -6.38 -3.25
N LEU A 387 -14.48 -5.28 -3.77
CA LEU A 387 -14.97 -5.22 -5.16
C LEU A 387 -13.86 -5.40 -6.21
N LYS A 388 -12.59 -5.32 -5.81
CA LYS A 388 -11.43 -5.62 -6.67
C LYS A 388 -11.29 -7.11 -6.97
N ASP A 389 -11.83 -7.98 -6.10
CA ASP A 389 -11.81 -9.43 -6.26
C ASP A 389 -13.10 -10.08 -5.74
N VAL A 390 -14.18 -9.89 -6.51
CA VAL A 390 -15.51 -10.45 -6.19
C VAL A 390 -15.46 -11.99 -6.15
N LYS A 391 -14.60 -12.62 -6.97
CA LYS A 391 -14.47 -14.08 -6.99
C LYS A 391 -13.97 -14.61 -5.65
N ALA A 392 -12.95 -14.01 -5.08
CA ALA A 392 -12.44 -14.37 -3.74
C ALA A 392 -13.47 -14.04 -2.65
N ALA A 393 -14.18 -12.91 -2.76
CA ALA A 393 -15.23 -12.54 -1.83
C ALA A 393 -16.35 -13.60 -1.78
N MET A 394 -16.76 -14.13 -2.93
CA MET A 394 -17.74 -15.22 -3.01
C MET A 394 -17.25 -16.55 -2.42
N GLN A 395 -15.95 -16.77 -2.33
CA GLN A 395 -15.39 -17.95 -1.66
C GLN A 395 -15.37 -17.78 -0.13
N ALA A 396 -15.38 -16.55 0.37
CA ALA A 396 -15.36 -16.26 1.80
C ALA A 396 -16.74 -16.41 2.48
N VAL A 397 -17.83 -16.50 1.71
CA VAL A 397 -19.21 -16.53 2.20
C VAL A 397 -20.02 -17.65 1.59
N ASP A 398 -21.13 -18.00 2.28
CA ASP A 398 -22.07 -18.99 1.78
C ASP A 398 -22.89 -18.44 0.59
N THR A 399 -23.41 -19.34 -0.25
CA THR A 399 -24.27 -18.95 -1.37
C THR A 399 -25.61 -18.44 -0.88
N ALA A 400 -26.08 -17.34 -1.44
CA ALA A 400 -27.42 -16.83 -1.12
C ALA A 400 -28.51 -17.84 -1.58
N PRO A 401 -29.47 -18.17 -0.71
CA PRO A 401 -30.55 -19.08 -1.09
C PRO A 401 -31.48 -18.44 -2.12
N VAL A 402 -31.90 -19.23 -3.10
CA VAL A 402 -32.94 -18.83 -4.07
C VAL A 402 -34.29 -19.27 -3.51
N ILE A 403 -35.25 -18.32 -3.47
CA ILE A 403 -36.62 -18.57 -3.03
C ILE A 403 -37.59 -18.20 -4.15
N GLU A 404 -38.76 -18.84 -4.14
CA GLU A 404 -39.90 -18.36 -4.93
C GLU A 404 -40.45 -17.03 -4.36
N PRO A 405 -41.08 -16.16 -5.15
CA PRO A 405 -41.57 -14.86 -4.71
C PRO A 405 -42.88 -14.98 -3.88
N ASN A 406 -42.82 -15.78 -2.80
CA ASN A 406 -43.93 -15.95 -1.87
C ASN A 406 -43.43 -16.15 -0.44
N ILE A 407 -44.27 -15.79 0.53
CA ILE A 407 -43.94 -15.81 1.96
C ILE A 407 -43.62 -17.21 2.49
N ARG A 408 -44.29 -18.24 1.96
CA ARG A 408 -44.07 -19.64 2.41
C ARG A 408 -42.67 -20.14 2.08
N SER A 409 -42.12 -19.73 0.93
CA SER A 409 -40.75 -20.08 0.54
C SER A 409 -39.73 -19.39 1.45
N LEU A 410 -39.98 -18.16 1.88
CA LEU A 410 -39.17 -17.44 2.85
C LEU A 410 -39.24 -18.10 4.23
N GLU A 411 -40.43 -18.41 4.74
CA GLU A 411 -40.64 -19.07 6.03
C GLU A 411 -39.89 -20.42 6.14
N LYS A 412 -39.91 -21.23 5.07
CA LYS A 412 -39.14 -22.48 5.03
C LYS A 412 -37.66 -22.28 5.31
N ILE A 413 -37.04 -21.24 4.71
CA ILE A 413 -35.60 -20.95 4.90
C ILE A 413 -35.36 -20.44 6.34
N LEU A 414 -36.18 -19.50 6.83
CA LEU A 414 -36.04 -18.92 8.17
C LEU A 414 -36.21 -19.98 9.28
N LEU A 415 -37.06 -20.99 9.07
CA LEU A 415 -37.29 -22.06 10.04
C LEU A 415 -36.22 -23.19 9.92
N SER A 416 -35.64 -23.41 8.78
CA SER A 416 -34.58 -24.42 8.57
C SER A 416 -33.18 -23.95 9.02
N GLY A 417 -32.96 -22.66 9.17
CA GLY A 417 -31.70 -22.06 9.61
C GLY A 417 -31.53 -21.89 11.12
N LYS A 418 -32.37 -22.61 11.95
CA LYS A 418 -32.23 -22.69 13.42
C LYS A 418 -31.53 -24.02 13.82
#